data_05826075d32045a1ba15aacccc4c8131
#
_entry.id   05826075d32045a1ba15aacccc4c8131
#
_cell.length_a   1.000
_cell.length_b   1.000
_cell.length_c   1.000
_cell.angle_alpha   90.00
_cell.angle_beta   90.00
_cell.angle_gamma   90.00
#
_symmetry.space_group_name_H-M   'P 1'
#
loop_
_entity.id
_entity.type
_entity.pdbx_description
1 polymer ?
#
loop_
_entity_poly.entity_id
_entity_poly.type
_entity_poly.pdbx_seq_one_letter_code
_entity_poly.pdbx_strand_id
1 'polypeptide(L)'
;ETDCAVGYLMQKEINFLGNAVENPVRPFVAILGGAKVADKLNVINNLLEKCDTLIIGGGMAFTFLKAKGYEIGKSLVDDEKIDYCKEMMAKAEKLGKKLLLPIDTTVAAEFPNPIEVQVVDADKIPADMEGLDIGTKTAELYADAVKSAKTVVWNGPMGVFENPILAKGTIAVAKSLAETDATTIIGGGDSAAAVNQLGFAEKMSHISTGGGASLEFLEGKVLPGVAAADDK
;
A
#
# COMPACT_ATOMS: atom_id res chain seq x y z
N GLU A 1 12.24 30.86 -17.36
CA GLU A 1 12.78 29.61 -17.90
C GLU A 1 12.78 28.49 -16.85
N THR A 2 13.04 28.82 -15.57
CA THR A 2 12.98 27.83 -14.49
C THR A 2 11.56 27.30 -14.26
N ASP A 3 10.54 28.12 -14.45
CA ASP A 3 9.15 27.74 -14.28
C ASP A 3 8.69 26.71 -15.34
N CYS A 4 9.19 26.83 -16.55
CA CYS A 4 8.89 25.91 -17.65
C CYS A 4 9.49 24.50 -17.37
N ALA A 5 10.68 24.42 -16.79
CA ALA A 5 11.34 23.16 -16.47
C ALA A 5 10.60 22.42 -15.35
N VAL A 6 10.12 23.13 -14.32
CA VAL A 6 9.36 22.55 -13.22
C VAL A 6 8.01 22.03 -13.71
N GLY A 7 7.32 22.80 -14.56
CA GLY A 7 6.03 22.39 -15.15
C GLY A 7 6.17 21.16 -16.04
N TYR A 8 7.25 21.07 -16.81
CA TYR A 8 7.52 19.92 -17.68
C TYR A 8 7.74 18.64 -16.87
N LEU A 9 8.53 18.70 -15.79
CA LEU A 9 8.78 17.54 -14.93
C LEU A 9 7.52 17.07 -14.24
N MET A 10 6.68 17.99 -13.76
CA MET A 10 5.40 17.67 -13.13
C MET A 10 4.44 17.01 -14.13
N GLN A 11 4.37 17.52 -15.36
CA GLN A 11 3.53 16.95 -16.42
C GLN A 11 3.98 15.54 -16.78
N LYS A 12 5.27 15.29 -16.85
CA LYS A 12 5.86 13.99 -17.13
C LYS A 12 5.51 12.98 -16.05
N GLU A 13 5.59 13.38 -14.77
CA GLU A 13 5.23 12.56 -13.64
C GLU A 13 3.74 12.17 -13.66
N ILE A 14 2.86 13.13 -13.90
CA ILE A 14 1.42 12.92 -13.99
C ILE A 14 1.08 11.95 -15.13
N ASN A 15 1.69 12.15 -16.31
CA ASN A 15 1.47 11.28 -17.46
C ASN A 15 1.93 9.85 -17.19
N PHE A 16 3.07 9.69 -16.51
CA PHE A 16 3.60 8.38 -16.16
C PHE A 16 2.66 7.64 -15.22
N LEU A 17 2.22 8.31 -14.14
CA LEU A 17 1.29 7.73 -13.17
C LEU A 17 -0.06 7.39 -13.83
N GLY A 18 -0.53 8.28 -14.72
CA GLY A 18 -1.79 8.07 -15.44
C GLY A 18 -1.79 6.82 -16.28
N ASN A 19 -0.76 6.65 -17.08
CA ASN A 19 -0.62 5.45 -17.92
C ASN A 19 -0.51 4.19 -17.09
N ALA A 20 0.23 4.24 -15.98
CA ALA A 20 0.41 3.06 -15.13
C ALA A 20 -0.88 2.59 -14.48
N VAL A 21 -1.78 3.52 -14.13
CA VAL A 21 -3.05 3.20 -13.45
C VAL A 21 -4.18 2.94 -14.44
N GLU A 22 -4.29 3.73 -15.50
CA GLU A 22 -5.39 3.62 -16.47
C GLU A 22 -5.13 2.54 -17.52
N ASN A 23 -3.88 2.37 -17.96
CA ASN A 23 -3.50 1.41 -18.99
C ASN A 23 -2.31 0.56 -18.53
N PRO A 24 -2.44 -0.15 -17.40
CA PRO A 24 -1.30 -0.91 -16.88
C PRO A 24 -0.99 -2.12 -17.76
N VAL A 25 0.29 -2.49 -17.80
CA VAL A 25 0.69 -3.80 -18.32
C VAL A 25 0.35 -4.82 -17.24
N ARG A 26 -0.48 -5.80 -17.59
CA ARG A 26 -0.99 -6.76 -16.62
C ARG A 26 -0.09 -8.01 -16.50
N PRO A 27 -0.03 -8.65 -15.33
CA PRO A 27 -0.82 -8.37 -14.12
C PRO A 27 -0.42 -7.05 -13.41
N PHE A 28 -1.42 -6.30 -12.97
CA PHE A 28 -1.25 -5.08 -12.21
C PHE A 28 -1.52 -5.34 -10.71
N VAL A 29 -0.50 -5.15 -9.89
CA VAL A 29 -0.58 -5.31 -8.44
C VAL A 29 -0.50 -3.94 -7.78
N ALA A 30 -1.46 -3.63 -6.94
CA ALA A 30 -1.46 -2.41 -6.14
C ALA A 30 -1.24 -2.79 -4.67
N ILE A 31 -0.34 -2.09 -4.00
CA ILE A 31 0.00 -2.32 -2.59
C ILE A 31 -0.33 -1.06 -1.81
N LEU A 32 -1.24 -1.17 -0.86
CA LEU A 32 -1.63 -0.07 0.02
C LEU A 32 -1.29 -0.41 1.46
N GLY A 33 -0.67 0.52 2.14
CA GLY A 33 -0.38 0.42 3.57
C GLY A 33 -0.69 1.73 4.27
N GLY A 34 -0.26 1.86 5.50
CA GLY A 34 -0.50 3.03 6.31
C GLY A 34 -1.41 2.73 7.49
N ALA A 35 -1.65 3.73 8.34
CA ALA A 35 -2.31 3.52 9.62
C ALA A 35 -3.84 3.50 9.54
N LYS A 36 -4.43 4.32 8.66
CA LYS A 36 -5.89 4.55 8.68
C LYS A 36 -6.54 4.24 7.34
N VAL A 37 -7.52 3.34 7.36
CA VAL A 37 -8.33 3.02 6.18
C VAL A 37 -9.12 4.24 5.70
N ALA A 38 -9.56 5.11 6.61
CA ALA A 38 -10.33 6.29 6.28
C ALA A 38 -9.61 7.23 5.31
N ASP A 39 -8.27 7.30 5.37
CA ASP A 39 -7.47 8.16 4.50
C ASP A 39 -7.37 7.63 3.07
N LYS A 40 -7.74 6.36 2.84
CA LYS A 40 -7.54 5.68 1.56
C LYS A 40 -8.80 5.04 0.98
N LEU A 41 -9.98 5.47 1.43
CA LEU A 41 -11.26 4.89 0.97
C LEU A 41 -11.41 4.96 -0.55
N ASN A 42 -11.21 6.14 -1.12
CA ASN A 42 -11.38 6.35 -2.56
C ASN A 42 -10.28 5.65 -3.36
N VAL A 43 -9.07 5.57 -2.80
CA VAL A 43 -7.94 4.85 -3.42
C VAL A 43 -8.27 3.36 -3.54
N ILE A 44 -8.76 2.76 -2.46
CA ILE A 44 -9.12 1.34 -2.44
C ILE A 44 -10.20 1.05 -3.48
N ASN A 45 -11.26 1.86 -3.48
CA ASN A 45 -12.38 1.70 -4.42
C ASN A 45 -11.93 1.81 -5.88
N ASN A 46 -11.14 2.83 -6.19
CA ASN A 46 -10.65 3.06 -7.55
C ASN A 46 -9.69 1.95 -8.01
N LEU A 47 -8.75 1.57 -7.16
CA LEU A 47 -7.75 0.54 -7.51
C LEU A 47 -8.36 -0.84 -7.67
N LEU A 48 -9.42 -1.18 -6.91
CA LEU A 48 -10.12 -2.45 -7.09
C LEU A 48 -10.70 -2.62 -8.49
N GLU A 49 -11.08 -1.52 -9.12
CA GLU A 49 -11.60 -1.56 -10.50
C GLU A 49 -10.49 -1.69 -11.53
N LYS A 50 -9.27 -1.30 -11.18
CA LYS A 50 -8.15 -1.20 -12.14
C LYS A 50 -7.10 -2.28 -12.01
N CYS A 51 -6.84 -2.77 -10.79
CA CYS A 51 -5.80 -3.77 -10.55
C CYS A 51 -6.32 -5.19 -10.72
N ASP A 52 -5.40 -6.14 -10.82
CA ASP A 52 -5.71 -7.57 -10.78
C ASP A 52 -5.62 -8.10 -9.35
N THR A 53 -4.68 -7.56 -8.56
CA THR A 53 -4.48 -7.91 -7.17
C THR A 53 -4.29 -6.64 -6.35
N LEU A 54 -5.04 -6.50 -5.26
CA LEU A 54 -4.87 -5.43 -4.28
C LEU A 54 -4.32 -6.02 -2.99
N ILE A 55 -3.20 -5.50 -2.53
CA ILE A 55 -2.52 -5.93 -1.31
C ILE A 55 -2.70 -4.87 -0.24
N ILE A 56 -3.16 -5.26 0.93
CA ILE A 56 -3.40 -4.36 2.06
C ILE A 56 -2.42 -4.70 3.19
N GLY A 57 -1.75 -3.69 3.71
CA GLY A 57 -0.84 -3.83 4.87
C GLY A 57 -0.97 -2.63 5.80
N GLY A 58 -0.09 -2.58 6.80
CA GLY A 58 -0.10 -1.50 7.79
C GLY A 58 -1.28 -1.59 8.75
N GLY A 59 -1.49 -0.54 9.54
CA GLY A 59 -2.55 -0.48 10.53
C GLY A 59 -3.95 -0.57 9.94
N MET A 60 -4.14 -0.09 8.72
CA MET A 60 -5.43 -0.16 8.03
C MET A 60 -5.91 -1.60 7.78
N ALA A 61 -4.99 -2.55 7.71
CA ALA A 61 -5.34 -3.95 7.49
C ALA A 61 -6.18 -4.55 8.62
N PHE A 62 -6.03 -4.04 9.84
CA PHE A 62 -6.74 -4.58 11.00
C PHE A 62 -8.24 -4.28 10.97
N THR A 63 -8.65 -3.18 10.34
CA THR A 63 -10.06 -2.90 10.10
C THR A 63 -10.67 -3.94 9.16
N PHE A 64 -9.94 -4.35 8.12
CA PHE A 64 -10.34 -5.43 7.24
C PHE A 64 -10.40 -6.78 7.97
N LEU A 65 -9.41 -7.08 8.82
CA LEU A 65 -9.39 -8.34 9.57
C LEU A 65 -10.55 -8.41 10.55
N LYS A 66 -10.89 -7.30 11.22
CA LYS A 66 -12.06 -7.24 12.08
C LYS A 66 -13.35 -7.41 11.29
N ALA A 67 -13.42 -6.85 10.08
CA ALA A 67 -14.55 -7.05 9.18
C ALA A 67 -14.74 -8.53 8.80
N LYS A 68 -13.67 -9.31 8.78
CA LYS A 68 -13.72 -10.76 8.56
C LYS A 68 -14.18 -11.55 9.79
N GLY A 69 -14.32 -10.88 10.93
CA GLY A 69 -14.71 -11.51 12.19
C GLY A 69 -13.55 -11.89 13.10
N TYR A 70 -12.34 -11.44 12.80
CA TYR A 70 -11.17 -11.75 13.62
C TYR A 70 -11.08 -10.79 14.80
N GLU A 71 -10.54 -11.28 15.92
CA GLU A 71 -10.20 -10.45 17.07
C GLU A 71 -8.79 -9.90 16.86
N ILE A 72 -8.65 -8.59 16.97
CA ILE A 72 -7.40 -7.91 16.64
C ILE A 72 -6.67 -7.32 17.86
N GLY A 73 -7.12 -7.67 19.07
CA GLY A 73 -6.51 -7.18 20.30
C GLY A 73 -6.56 -5.66 20.41
N LYS A 74 -5.41 -5.06 20.68
CA LYS A 74 -5.27 -3.60 20.78
C LYS A 74 -4.86 -2.94 19.47
N SER A 75 -4.91 -3.67 18.35
CA SER A 75 -4.54 -3.13 17.05
C SER A 75 -5.41 -1.95 16.63
N LEU A 76 -4.86 -1.09 15.78
CA LEU A 76 -5.60 0.03 15.22
C LEU A 76 -6.83 -0.47 14.47
N VAL A 77 -7.95 0.20 14.68
CA VAL A 77 -9.20 -0.14 13.99
C VAL A 77 -10.03 1.13 13.82
N ASP A 78 -10.70 1.22 12.68
CA ASP A 78 -11.70 2.26 12.44
C ASP A 78 -13.08 1.58 12.43
N ASP A 79 -13.73 1.57 13.60
CA ASP A 79 -15.01 0.89 13.79
C ASP A 79 -16.10 1.42 12.85
N GLU A 80 -16.02 2.69 12.46
CA GLU A 80 -16.98 3.29 11.53
C GLU A 80 -16.82 2.82 10.09
N LYS A 81 -15.68 2.17 9.77
CA LYS A 81 -15.33 1.73 8.42
C LYS A 81 -15.36 0.21 8.23
N ILE A 82 -15.80 -0.53 9.24
CA ILE A 82 -15.89 -1.99 9.14
C ILE A 82 -16.85 -2.41 8.01
N ASP A 83 -18.00 -1.76 7.92
CA ASP A 83 -18.97 -2.05 6.85
C ASP A 83 -18.40 -1.70 5.47
N TYR A 84 -17.65 -0.61 5.36
CA TYR A 84 -16.96 -0.24 4.14
C TYR A 84 -15.95 -1.34 3.73
N CYS A 85 -15.18 -1.86 4.68
CA CYS A 85 -14.24 -2.93 4.40
C CYS A 85 -14.94 -4.19 3.90
N LYS A 86 -16.10 -4.54 4.49
CA LYS A 86 -16.93 -5.65 4.01
C LYS A 86 -17.40 -5.43 2.58
N GLU A 87 -17.81 -4.21 2.25
CA GLU A 87 -18.22 -3.83 0.89
C GLU A 87 -17.06 -3.99 -0.10
N MET A 88 -15.86 -3.57 0.29
CA MET A 88 -14.68 -3.67 -0.58
C MET A 88 -14.27 -5.11 -0.81
N MET A 89 -14.35 -5.96 0.22
CA MET A 89 -14.08 -7.39 0.07
C MET A 89 -15.10 -8.06 -0.86
N ALA A 90 -16.38 -7.73 -0.71
CA ALA A 90 -17.45 -8.22 -1.59
C ALA A 90 -17.27 -7.72 -3.03
N LYS A 91 -16.88 -6.45 -3.21
CA LYS A 91 -16.61 -5.87 -4.52
C LYS A 91 -15.46 -6.59 -5.22
N ALA A 92 -14.39 -6.88 -4.50
CA ALA A 92 -13.24 -7.61 -5.05
C ALA A 92 -13.66 -8.99 -5.56
N GLU A 93 -14.45 -9.71 -4.78
CA GLU A 93 -14.96 -11.02 -5.14
C GLU A 93 -15.87 -10.94 -6.38
N LYS A 94 -16.78 -9.97 -6.41
CA LYS A 94 -17.70 -9.74 -7.52
C LYS A 94 -16.96 -9.43 -8.82
N LEU A 95 -15.88 -8.66 -8.75
CA LEU A 95 -15.08 -8.27 -9.91
C LEU A 95 -14.03 -9.33 -10.30
N GLY A 96 -13.91 -10.41 -9.53
CA GLY A 96 -12.90 -11.44 -9.77
C GLY A 96 -11.48 -10.99 -9.46
N LYS A 97 -11.33 -9.98 -8.59
CA LYS A 97 -10.03 -9.46 -8.19
C LYS A 97 -9.53 -10.18 -6.93
N LYS A 98 -8.21 -10.26 -6.78
CA LYS A 98 -7.62 -10.78 -5.56
C LYS A 98 -7.40 -9.63 -4.57
N LEU A 99 -7.97 -9.75 -3.40
CA LEU A 99 -7.72 -8.83 -2.29
C LEU A 99 -6.93 -9.60 -1.24
N LEU A 100 -5.63 -9.32 -1.11
CA LEU A 100 -4.76 -10.01 -0.18
C LEU A 100 -4.66 -9.24 1.13
N LEU A 101 -4.99 -9.91 2.22
CA LEU A 101 -4.90 -9.39 3.58
C LEU A 101 -3.84 -10.19 4.35
N PRO A 102 -3.29 -9.62 5.44
CA PRO A 102 -2.32 -10.36 6.24
C PRO A 102 -2.89 -11.69 6.75
N ILE A 103 -2.12 -12.75 6.62
CA ILE A 103 -2.45 -14.08 7.16
C ILE A 103 -1.76 -14.30 8.49
N ASP A 104 -0.71 -13.55 8.77
CA ASP A 104 -0.06 -13.47 10.07
C ASP A 104 0.39 -12.03 10.33
N THR A 105 0.73 -11.72 11.56
CA THR A 105 1.13 -10.37 11.94
C THR A 105 2.18 -10.42 13.05
N THR A 106 3.04 -9.41 13.05
CA THR A 106 4.02 -9.20 14.13
C THR A 106 3.33 -8.34 15.17
N VAL A 107 3.21 -8.88 16.38
CA VAL A 107 2.49 -8.24 17.49
C VAL A 107 3.44 -7.94 18.66
N ALA A 108 3.08 -6.94 19.45
CA ALA A 108 3.79 -6.55 20.65
C ALA A 108 2.83 -6.02 21.70
N ALA A 109 3.24 -6.11 22.97
CA ALA A 109 2.48 -5.56 24.09
C ALA A 109 2.74 -4.07 24.28
N GLU A 110 3.86 -3.56 23.79
CA GLU A 110 4.28 -2.16 23.95
C GLU A 110 4.38 -1.46 22.59
N PHE A 111 4.06 -0.17 22.56
CA PHE A 111 4.17 0.71 21.41
C PHE A 111 4.59 2.10 21.90
N PRO A 112 5.44 2.84 21.20
CA PRO A 112 5.99 2.58 19.85
C PRO A 112 7.30 1.80 19.81
N ASN A 113 7.93 1.54 20.94
CA ASN A 113 9.26 0.94 21.00
C ASN A 113 9.26 -0.37 21.79
N PRO A 114 8.65 -1.45 21.25
CA PRO A 114 8.66 -2.74 21.91
C PRO A 114 10.07 -3.32 21.96
N ILE A 115 10.35 -4.05 23.03
CA ILE A 115 11.60 -4.78 23.20
C ILE A 115 11.46 -6.17 22.57
N GLU A 116 10.30 -6.75 22.67
CA GLU A 116 10.00 -8.08 22.15
C GLU A 116 8.80 -8.06 21.21
N VAL A 117 8.85 -8.88 20.17
CA VAL A 117 7.75 -9.06 19.24
C VAL A 117 7.50 -10.54 19.03
N GLN A 118 6.25 -10.87 18.65
CA GLN A 118 5.86 -12.22 18.28
C GLN A 118 5.21 -12.19 16.92
N VAL A 119 5.33 -13.27 16.16
CA VAL A 119 4.57 -13.46 14.93
C VAL A 119 3.46 -14.45 15.23
N VAL A 120 2.21 -14.03 15.03
CA VAL A 120 1.03 -14.86 15.29
C VAL A 120 0.14 -14.88 14.04
N ASP A 121 -0.69 -15.91 13.92
CA ASP A 121 -1.69 -15.94 12.85
C ASP A 121 -2.68 -14.77 13.02
N ALA A 122 -3.18 -14.25 11.90
CA ALA A 122 -4.03 -13.06 11.91
C ALA A 122 -5.33 -13.25 12.72
N ASP A 123 -5.80 -14.46 12.87
CA ASP A 123 -6.99 -14.80 13.67
C ASP A 123 -6.65 -15.15 15.13
N LYS A 124 -5.40 -15.00 15.54
CA LYS A 124 -4.92 -15.38 16.88
C LYS A 124 -4.14 -14.26 17.57
N ILE A 125 -4.52 -13.02 17.33
CA ILE A 125 -3.88 -11.88 18.00
C ILE A 125 -4.30 -11.84 19.47
N PRO A 126 -3.33 -11.87 20.42
CA PRO A 126 -3.67 -11.78 21.84
C PRO A 126 -4.39 -10.48 22.18
N ALA A 127 -5.33 -10.54 23.13
CA ALA A 127 -6.14 -9.39 23.52
C ALA A 127 -5.34 -8.22 24.10
N ASP A 128 -4.17 -8.50 24.66
CA ASP A 128 -3.28 -7.51 25.29
C ASP A 128 -2.16 -7.02 24.35
N MET A 129 -2.18 -7.43 23.09
CA MET A 129 -1.17 -7.06 22.10
C MET A 129 -1.78 -6.36 20.91
N GLU A 130 -0.95 -5.58 20.19
CA GLU A 130 -1.35 -4.94 18.94
C GLU A 130 -0.44 -5.37 17.80
N GLY A 131 -1.01 -5.42 16.60
CA GLY A 131 -0.26 -5.70 15.39
C GLY A 131 0.48 -4.45 14.94
N LEU A 132 1.79 -4.59 14.66
CA LEU A 132 2.66 -3.47 14.28
C LEU A 132 3.39 -3.69 12.96
N ASP A 133 3.26 -4.88 12.38
CA ASP A 133 3.85 -5.21 11.08
C ASP A 133 3.14 -6.46 10.54
N ILE A 134 3.31 -6.74 9.26
CA ILE A 134 2.90 -8.04 8.69
C ILE A 134 3.85 -9.13 9.19
N GLY A 135 3.39 -10.37 9.18
CA GLY A 135 4.22 -11.50 9.57
C GLY A 135 5.05 -12.05 8.40
N THR A 136 5.84 -13.09 8.69
CA THR A 136 6.73 -13.72 7.71
C THR A 136 5.98 -14.41 6.58
N LYS A 137 4.89 -15.10 6.89
CA LYS A 137 4.06 -15.78 5.89
C LYS A 137 3.37 -14.76 4.98
N THR A 138 2.91 -13.66 5.55
CA THR A 138 2.31 -12.57 4.78
C THR A 138 3.32 -11.94 3.84
N ALA A 139 4.55 -11.71 4.32
CA ALA A 139 5.62 -11.16 3.51
C ALA A 139 5.93 -12.05 2.29
N GLU A 140 5.96 -13.37 2.49
CA GLU A 140 6.15 -14.33 1.40
C GLU A 140 4.98 -14.30 0.40
N LEU A 141 3.75 -14.26 0.90
CA LEU A 141 2.55 -14.18 0.08
C LEU A 141 2.58 -12.93 -0.81
N TYR A 142 2.94 -11.80 -0.24
CA TYR A 142 2.99 -10.53 -0.96
C TYR A 142 4.14 -10.50 -1.97
N ALA A 143 5.30 -11.04 -1.59
CA ALA A 143 6.43 -11.14 -2.50
C ALA A 143 6.10 -12.03 -3.72
N ASP A 144 5.41 -13.14 -3.51
CA ASP A 144 4.98 -14.02 -4.59
C ASP A 144 4.01 -13.33 -5.55
N ALA A 145 3.09 -12.53 -5.02
CA ALA A 145 2.17 -11.74 -5.84
C ALA A 145 2.91 -10.73 -6.71
N VAL A 146 3.96 -10.11 -6.16
CA VAL A 146 4.79 -9.12 -6.88
C VAL A 146 5.62 -9.77 -7.98
N LYS A 147 6.12 -10.98 -7.77
CA LYS A 147 6.98 -11.69 -8.75
C LYS A 147 6.34 -11.83 -10.11
N SER A 148 5.05 -12.13 -10.16
CA SER A 148 4.33 -12.34 -11.43
C SER A 148 3.78 -11.06 -12.03
N ALA A 149 3.88 -9.93 -11.33
CA ALA A 149 3.34 -8.66 -11.77
C ALA A 149 4.16 -8.07 -12.92
N LYS A 150 3.50 -7.27 -13.75
CA LYS A 150 4.14 -6.45 -14.79
C LYS A 150 4.10 -4.97 -14.44
N THR A 151 3.16 -4.57 -13.60
CA THR A 151 3.05 -3.22 -13.05
C THR A 151 2.74 -3.32 -11.57
N VAL A 152 3.48 -2.57 -10.74
CA VAL A 152 3.25 -2.52 -9.29
C VAL A 152 3.21 -1.06 -8.85
N VAL A 153 2.17 -0.69 -8.12
CA VAL A 153 2.05 0.61 -7.46
C VAL A 153 2.03 0.35 -5.96
N TRP A 154 2.90 1.03 -5.21
CA TRP A 154 2.97 0.90 -3.76
C TRP A 154 2.82 2.25 -3.09
N ASN A 155 1.86 2.36 -2.16
CA ASN A 155 1.62 3.54 -1.35
C ASN A 155 1.35 3.14 0.11
N GLY A 156 2.25 3.49 1.00
CA GLY A 156 2.16 3.28 2.44
C GLY A 156 2.92 2.07 2.97
N PRO A 157 3.56 2.20 4.14
CA PRO A 157 4.37 1.11 4.72
C PRO A 157 3.51 -0.03 5.25
N MET A 158 4.12 -1.21 5.39
CA MET A 158 3.44 -2.41 5.88
C MET A 158 3.39 -2.48 7.41
N GLY A 159 4.15 -1.65 8.10
CA GLY A 159 4.21 -1.61 9.55
C GLY A 159 4.91 -0.35 10.05
N VAL A 160 5.31 -0.35 11.30
CA VAL A 160 6.03 0.77 11.94
C VAL A 160 7.50 0.70 11.55
N PHE A 161 7.81 1.02 10.31
CA PHE A 161 9.13 0.78 9.70
C PHE A 161 10.27 1.61 10.28
N GLU A 162 9.96 2.69 11.01
CA GLU A 162 10.96 3.51 11.69
C GLU A 162 11.67 2.72 12.79
N ASN A 163 11.03 1.69 13.32
CA ASN A 163 11.61 0.78 14.30
C ASN A 163 12.16 -0.45 13.58
N PRO A 164 13.48 -0.73 13.63
CA PRO A 164 14.08 -1.85 12.90
C PRO A 164 13.44 -3.22 13.15
N ILE A 165 12.98 -3.50 14.36
CA ILE A 165 12.36 -4.79 14.67
C ILE A 165 10.94 -4.92 14.10
N LEU A 166 10.35 -3.80 13.68
CA LEU A 166 9.01 -3.73 13.07
C LEU A 166 9.07 -3.42 11.58
N ALA A 167 10.26 -3.35 11.00
CA ALA A 167 10.47 -2.97 9.61
C ALA A 167 10.57 -4.16 8.65
N LYS A 168 10.59 -5.38 9.16
CA LYS A 168 10.81 -6.59 8.34
C LYS A 168 9.82 -6.73 7.20
N GLY A 169 8.54 -6.43 7.43
CA GLY A 169 7.52 -6.51 6.40
C GLY A 169 7.72 -5.48 5.30
N THR A 170 8.00 -4.24 5.68
CA THR A 170 8.27 -3.16 4.72
C THR A 170 9.54 -3.46 3.91
N ILE A 171 10.58 -3.98 4.58
CA ILE A 171 11.82 -4.40 3.90
C ILE A 171 11.53 -5.51 2.88
N ALA A 172 10.74 -6.50 3.27
CA ALA A 172 10.41 -7.62 2.39
C ALA A 172 9.67 -7.17 1.13
N VAL A 173 8.71 -6.25 1.28
CA VAL A 173 7.98 -5.66 0.15
C VAL A 173 8.94 -4.85 -0.73
N ALA A 174 9.74 -3.96 -0.14
CA ALA A 174 10.70 -3.16 -0.90
C ALA A 174 11.68 -4.04 -1.68
N LYS A 175 12.18 -5.09 -1.04
CA LYS A 175 13.10 -6.05 -1.68
C LYS A 175 12.42 -6.78 -2.84
N SER A 176 11.18 -7.22 -2.69
CA SER A 176 10.46 -7.90 -3.77
C SER A 176 10.24 -6.99 -4.96
N LEU A 177 9.97 -5.69 -4.73
CA LEU A 177 9.86 -4.71 -5.80
C LEU A 177 11.21 -4.45 -6.48
N ALA A 178 12.30 -4.49 -5.73
CA ALA A 178 13.65 -4.32 -6.27
C ALA A 178 14.09 -5.49 -7.16
N GLU A 179 13.58 -6.68 -6.89
CA GLU A 179 13.94 -7.91 -7.60
C GLU A 179 13.02 -8.26 -8.78
N THR A 180 11.86 -7.61 -8.89
CA THR A 180 10.92 -7.89 -9.98
C THR A 180 11.30 -7.15 -11.27
N ASP A 181 10.90 -7.72 -12.42
CA ASP A 181 11.04 -7.06 -13.71
C ASP A 181 9.89 -6.12 -14.05
N ALA A 182 8.94 -5.97 -13.14
CA ALA A 182 7.78 -5.10 -13.33
C ALA A 182 8.16 -3.61 -13.34
N THR A 183 7.31 -2.78 -13.94
CA THR A 183 7.34 -1.35 -13.72
C THR A 183 6.87 -1.08 -12.30
N THR A 184 7.74 -0.51 -11.47
CA THR A 184 7.48 -0.27 -10.06
C THR A 184 7.34 1.23 -9.79
N ILE A 185 6.21 1.61 -9.19
CA ILE A 185 5.89 3.00 -8.88
C ILE A 185 5.66 3.11 -7.38
N ILE A 186 6.44 3.97 -6.75
CA ILE A 186 6.35 4.24 -5.32
C ILE A 186 5.66 5.59 -5.16
N GLY A 187 4.54 5.62 -4.44
CA GLY A 187 3.81 6.85 -4.15
C GLY A 187 3.75 7.14 -2.67
N GLY A 188 3.82 8.43 -2.32
CA GLY A 188 3.72 8.88 -0.95
C GLY A 188 5.06 9.02 -0.23
N GLY A 189 5.09 9.94 0.74
CA GLY A 189 6.32 10.29 1.45
C GLY A 189 6.91 9.15 2.27
N ASP A 190 6.07 8.40 2.97
CA ASP A 190 6.52 7.31 3.84
C ASP A 190 7.09 6.15 3.03
N SER A 191 6.45 5.80 1.91
CA SER A 191 6.95 4.74 1.04
C SER A 191 8.26 5.13 0.37
N ALA A 192 8.36 6.37 -0.10
CA ALA A 192 9.58 6.93 -0.69
C ALA A 192 10.71 6.95 0.35
N ALA A 193 10.41 7.39 1.58
CA ALA A 193 11.38 7.41 2.67
C ALA A 193 11.88 6.00 2.98
N ALA A 194 10.97 5.03 3.07
CA ALA A 194 11.33 3.63 3.35
C ALA A 194 12.26 3.07 2.27
N VAL A 195 11.93 3.28 1.00
CA VAL A 195 12.73 2.80 -0.13
C VAL A 195 14.12 3.45 -0.14
N ASN A 196 14.18 4.77 0.10
CA ASN A 196 15.46 5.50 0.16
C ASN A 196 16.32 5.04 1.34
N GLN A 197 15.71 4.91 2.52
CA GLN A 197 16.39 4.49 3.74
C GLN A 197 16.97 3.08 3.62
N LEU A 198 16.24 2.19 2.94
CA LEU A 198 16.65 0.79 2.75
C LEU A 198 17.60 0.58 1.58
N GLY A 199 17.89 1.62 0.79
CA GLY A 199 18.84 1.55 -0.30
C GLY A 199 18.28 0.94 -1.59
N PHE A 200 16.97 0.89 -1.76
CA PHE A 200 16.32 0.29 -2.94
C PHE A 200 15.81 1.31 -3.95
N ALA A 201 16.03 2.61 -3.71
CA ALA A 201 15.50 3.67 -4.56
C ALA A 201 15.90 3.53 -6.04
N GLU A 202 17.14 3.16 -6.30
CA GLU A 202 17.66 3.00 -7.67
C GLU A 202 17.02 1.83 -8.43
N LYS A 203 16.43 0.89 -7.70
CA LYS A 203 15.77 -0.28 -8.28
C LYS A 203 14.31 -0.01 -8.68
N MET A 204 13.76 1.14 -8.28
CA MET A 204 12.38 1.49 -8.58
C MET A 204 12.29 2.25 -9.90
N SER A 205 11.24 1.97 -10.68
CA SER A 205 11.04 2.64 -11.96
C SER A 205 10.69 4.12 -11.79
N HIS A 206 9.90 4.43 -10.76
CA HIS A 206 9.49 5.79 -10.46
C HIS A 206 9.19 5.96 -8.97
N ILE A 207 9.64 7.06 -8.39
CA ILE A 207 9.33 7.41 -7.00
C ILE A 207 8.70 8.80 -6.99
N SER A 208 7.45 8.88 -6.51
CA SER A 208 6.75 10.15 -6.32
C SER A 208 6.83 10.56 -4.86
N THR A 209 7.39 11.74 -4.60
CA THR A 209 7.51 12.30 -3.25
C THR A 209 6.35 13.22 -2.89
N GLY A 210 5.55 13.64 -3.87
CA GLY A 210 4.39 14.48 -3.66
C GLY A 210 3.20 13.67 -3.13
N GLY A 211 3.20 13.32 -1.85
CA GLY A 211 2.24 12.41 -1.25
C GLY A 211 0.78 12.73 -1.54
N GLY A 212 0.37 13.98 -1.38
CA GLY A 212 -1.02 14.40 -1.60
C GLY A 212 -1.45 14.28 -3.06
N ALA A 213 -0.65 14.78 -3.98
CA ALA A 213 -0.94 14.72 -5.41
C ALA A 213 -0.97 13.28 -5.93
N SER A 214 -0.03 12.45 -5.46
CA SER A 214 0.05 11.05 -5.82
C SER A 214 -1.18 10.28 -5.34
N LEU A 215 -1.62 10.55 -4.11
CA LEU A 215 -2.80 9.89 -3.52
C LEU A 215 -4.08 10.30 -4.25
N GLU A 216 -4.26 11.59 -4.56
CA GLU A 216 -5.40 12.07 -5.33
C GLU A 216 -5.48 11.40 -6.70
N PHE A 217 -4.36 11.18 -7.32
CA PHE A 217 -4.29 10.51 -8.61
C PHE A 217 -4.76 9.05 -8.50
N LEU A 218 -4.33 8.34 -7.47
CA LEU A 218 -4.76 6.96 -7.21
C LEU A 218 -6.25 6.87 -6.86
N GLU A 219 -6.85 7.96 -6.36
CA GLU A 219 -8.29 8.06 -6.12
C GLU A 219 -9.09 8.23 -7.42
N GLY A 220 -8.42 8.45 -8.54
CA GLY A 220 -9.07 8.70 -9.82
C GLY A 220 -9.43 10.16 -10.07
N LYS A 221 -8.97 11.07 -9.22
CA LYS A 221 -9.22 12.51 -9.39
C LYS A 221 -8.27 13.11 -10.43
N VAL A 222 -8.82 13.99 -11.25
CA VAL A 222 -8.00 14.74 -12.21
C VAL A 222 -7.40 15.95 -11.50
N LEU A 223 -6.08 16.08 -11.57
CA LEU A 223 -5.39 17.25 -10.99
C LEU A 223 -5.73 18.49 -11.80
N PRO A 224 -5.89 19.67 -11.16
CA PRO A 224 -6.29 20.90 -11.86
C PRO A 224 -5.43 21.26 -13.05
N GLY A 225 -4.14 21.00 -12.99
CA GLY A 225 -3.22 21.27 -14.10
C GLY A 225 -3.44 20.37 -15.31
N VAL A 226 -3.96 19.17 -15.11
CA VAL A 226 -4.25 18.21 -16.19
C VAL A 226 -5.57 18.57 -16.87
N ALA A 227 -6.57 18.97 -16.09
CA ALA A 227 -7.87 19.39 -16.63
C ALA A 227 -7.73 20.56 -17.59
N ALA A 228 -6.86 21.51 -17.30
CA ALA A 228 -6.59 22.67 -18.16
C ALA A 228 -5.91 22.31 -19.49
N ALA A 229 -5.20 21.19 -19.54
CA ALA A 229 -4.51 20.73 -20.75
C ALA A 229 -5.43 19.99 -21.72
N ASP A 230 -6.50 19.39 -21.26
CA ASP A 230 -7.43 18.58 -22.07
C ASP A 230 -8.44 19.44 -22.84
N ASP A 231 -8.61 20.71 -22.46
CA ASP A 231 -9.55 21.63 -23.08
C ASP A 231 -8.97 22.37 -24.30
N LYS A 232 -7.83 21.93 -24.81
CA LYS A 232 -7.17 22.46 -25.98
C LYS A 232 -6.93 21.34 -26.99
#